data_de7dd65e63128a1fc554add25b7a6709
#
_entry.id   de7dd65e63128a1fc554add25b7a6709
#
_cell.length_a   1.000
_cell.length_b   1.000
_cell.length_c   1.000
_cell.angle_alpha   90.00
_cell.angle_beta   90.00
_cell.angle_gamma   90.00
#
_symmetry.space_group_name_H-M   'P 1'
#
loop_
_entity.id
_entity.type
_entity.pdbx_description
1 polymer ?
#
loop_
_entity_poly.entity_id
_entity_poly.type
_entity_poly.pdbx_seq_one_letter_code
_entity_poly.pdbx_strand_id
1 'polypeptide(L)'
;TGLDRRAATDFHNWLLTASVQGRLGSYGLRRANGTASDALTSGDNGFDSKPLTPEPVRSAEAPATAQAVWRLLTQRVSVLALIDVSGSMADIVPGTDKTKLSIAVAAAGAGLQLFDDADHIGLWEFSSEINGGQDYRELVPLGRADGRIGGETRRAASVQAQRGLVPLAGTGLYDSVLAAYRSAVAHFQRGYVNTVVLITDGRNDDKVSIGLNGLLSELNKSYSLARPVHIVAIAYGKDADAGVLEKIAKATDGLAFNSPDPRDIGQVFLTAIGALTT
;
A
#
# COMPACT_ATOMS: atom_id res chain seq x y z
N THR A 1 -31.37 8.37 -16.97
CA THR A 1 -32.76 8.79 -17.14
C THR A 1 -32.84 10.32 -17.30
N GLY A 2 -33.97 10.87 -17.80
CA GLY A 2 -34.17 12.32 -18.00
C GLY A 2 -34.12 13.12 -16.68
N LEU A 3 -34.51 12.51 -15.56
CA LEU A 3 -34.46 13.09 -14.22
C LEU A 3 -33.03 13.30 -13.74
N ASP A 4 -32.12 12.33 -13.97
CA ASP A 4 -30.72 12.42 -13.54
C ASP A 4 -30.00 13.53 -14.29
N ARG A 5 -30.28 13.71 -15.59
CA ARG A 5 -29.69 14.77 -16.41
C ARG A 5 -30.16 16.15 -15.93
N ARG A 6 -31.45 16.29 -15.59
CA ARG A 6 -32.00 17.54 -15.09
C ARG A 6 -31.40 17.92 -13.73
N ALA A 7 -31.32 16.98 -12.79
CA ALA A 7 -30.70 17.20 -11.50
C ALA A 7 -29.22 17.60 -11.64
N ALA A 8 -28.46 16.95 -12.54
CA ALA A 8 -27.08 17.31 -12.82
C ALA A 8 -26.94 18.72 -13.41
N THR A 9 -27.85 19.10 -14.31
CA THR A 9 -27.88 20.46 -14.89
C THR A 9 -28.22 21.51 -13.83
N ASP A 10 -29.21 21.26 -12.99
CA ASP A 10 -29.62 22.17 -11.93
C ASP A 10 -28.49 22.34 -10.89
N PHE A 11 -27.80 21.26 -10.52
CA PHE A 11 -26.63 21.31 -9.66
C PHE A 11 -25.47 22.09 -10.28
N HIS A 12 -25.17 21.84 -11.56
CA HIS A 12 -24.15 22.59 -12.30
C HIS A 12 -24.48 24.11 -12.31
N ASN A 13 -25.73 24.47 -12.64
CA ASN A 13 -26.15 25.86 -12.67
C ASN A 13 -26.05 26.51 -11.27
N TRP A 14 -26.42 25.78 -10.22
CA TRP A 14 -26.29 26.23 -8.84
C TRP A 14 -24.82 26.49 -8.48
N LEU A 15 -23.91 25.61 -8.86
CA LEU A 15 -22.47 25.79 -8.63
C LEU A 15 -21.95 27.07 -9.29
N LEU A 16 -22.47 27.48 -10.44
CA LEU A 16 -22.06 28.67 -11.17
C LEU A 16 -22.66 29.98 -10.63
N THR A 17 -23.59 29.93 -9.67
CA THR A 17 -24.17 31.14 -9.08
C THR A 17 -23.11 31.99 -8.37
N ALA A 18 -23.27 33.30 -8.40
CA ALA A 18 -22.33 34.26 -7.76
C ALA A 18 -22.12 33.97 -6.27
N SER A 19 -23.20 33.55 -5.58
CA SER A 19 -23.14 33.20 -4.15
C SER A 19 -22.21 32.00 -3.91
N VAL A 20 -22.37 30.91 -4.68
CA VAL A 20 -21.55 29.71 -4.52
C VAL A 20 -20.10 29.99 -4.96
N GLN A 21 -19.92 30.70 -6.06
CA GLN A 21 -18.58 31.08 -6.53
C GLN A 21 -17.85 32.00 -5.51
N GLY A 22 -18.57 32.87 -4.82
CA GLY A 22 -18.03 33.67 -3.72
C GLY A 22 -17.60 32.79 -2.53
N ARG A 23 -18.42 31.83 -2.14
CA ARG A 23 -18.09 30.87 -1.06
C ARG A 23 -16.89 29.99 -1.42
N LEU A 24 -16.84 29.46 -2.64
CA LEU A 24 -15.68 28.69 -3.10
C LEU A 24 -14.39 29.54 -3.03
N GLY A 25 -14.49 30.82 -3.41
CA GLY A 25 -13.39 31.76 -3.27
C GLY A 25 -12.91 31.94 -1.83
N SER A 26 -13.81 32.01 -0.85
CA SER A 26 -13.42 32.14 0.57
C SER A 26 -12.70 30.91 1.12
N TYR A 27 -12.83 29.77 0.47
CA TYR A 27 -12.08 28.54 0.78
C TYR A 27 -10.77 28.39 -0.04
N GLY A 28 -10.32 29.46 -0.69
CA GLY A 28 -9.09 29.44 -1.48
C GLY A 28 -9.20 28.72 -2.84
N LEU A 29 -10.40 28.55 -3.36
CA LEU A 29 -10.61 27.98 -4.70
C LEU A 29 -10.75 29.10 -5.75
N ARG A 30 -10.27 28.84 -6.97
CA ARG A 30 -10.53 29.73 -8.09
C ARG A 30 -12.00 29.64 -8.51
N ARG A 31 -12.55 30.76 -8.97
CA ARG A 31 -13.90 30.77 -9.57
C ARG A 31 -13.89 30.07 -10.93
N ALA A 32 -15.06 29.67 -11.40
CA ALA A 32 -15.22 28.97 -12.67
C ALA A 32 -14.68 29.75 -13.88
N ASN A 33 -14.58 31.08 -13.79
CA ASN A 33 -13.96 31.92 -14.80
C ASN A 33 -12.43 32.05 -14.67
N GLY A 34 -11.82 31.26 -13.78
CA GLY A 34 -10.37 31.25 -13.55
C GLY A 34 -9.84 32.36 -12.65
N THR A 35 -10.68 33.29 -12.18
CA THR A 35 -10.20 34.37 -11.29
C THR A 35 -9.88 33.83 -9.90
N ALA A 36 -8.76 34.31 -9.33
CA ALA A 36 -8.38 34.02 -7.97
C ALA A 36 -9.20 34.87 -6.99
N SER A 37 -9.41 34.37 -5.79
CA SER A 37 -9.93 35.14 -4.65
C SER A 37 -8.79 35.69 -3.79
N ASP A 38 -9.09 36.68 -2.97
CA ASP A 38 -8.12 37.22 -2.03
C ASP A 38 -7.59 36.16 -1.06
N ALA A 39 -8.44 35.19 -0.67
CA ALA A 39 -8.04 34.06 0.17
C ALA A 39 -6.99 33.16 -0.49
N LEU A 40 -6.97 33.08 -1.82
CA LEU A 40 -5.98 32.32 -2.57
C LEU A 40 -4.67 33.10 -2.78
N THR A 41 -4.76 34.43 -2.91
CA THR A 41 -3.63 35.28 -3.24
C THR A 41 -3.06 36.05 -2.05
N SER A 42 -3.71 35.98 -0.89
CA SER A 42 -3.22 36.57 0.35
C SER A 42 -2.08 35.75 0.93
N GLY A 43 -0.92 36.35 1.06
CA GLY A 43 0.28 35.72 1.61
C GLY A 43 1.24 35.14 0.56
N ASP A 44 2.38 34.70 1.02
CA ASP A 44 3.46 34.13 0.17
C ASP A 44 3.25 32.61 -0.02
N ASN A 45 2.08 32.24 -0.59
CA ASN A 45 1.67 30.87 -0.79
C ASN A 45 2.00 30.28 -2.17
N GLY A 46 2.70 31.05 -3.01
CA GLY A 46 3.14 30.63 -4.35
C GLY A 46 2.04 30.60 -5.43
N PHE A 47 0.81 31.09 -5.14
CA PHE A 47 -0.26 31.16 -6.13
C PHE A 47 -0.26 32.48 -6.89
N ASP A 48 -0.33 32.41 -8.23
CA ASP A 48 -0.44 33.59 -9.09
C ASP A 48 -1.87 34.17 -9.04
N SER A 49 -1.98 35.50 -8.94
CA SER A 49 -3.24 36.23 -9.00
C SER A 49 -3.84 36.30 -10.42
N LYS A 50 -3.06 36.00 -11.46
CA LYS A 50 -3.53 36.03 -12.84
C LYS A 50 -4.69 35.06 -13.06
N PRO A 51 -5.74 35.48 -13.79
CA PRO A 51 -6.79 34.55 -14.19
C PRO A 51 -6.21 33.40 -15.01
N LEU A 52 -6.61 32.18 -14.66
CA LEU A 52 -6.33 31.00 -15.47
C LEU A 52 -7.47 30.83 -16.49
N THR A 53 -7.13 30.53 -17.74
CA THR A 53 -8.13 30.10 -18.72
C THR A 53 -8.47 28.64 -18.41
N PRO A 54 -9.71 28.31 -18.00
CA PRO A 54 -10.09 26.93 -17.78
C PRO A 54 -9.97 26.16 -19.10
N GLU A 55 -9.15 25.11 -19.11
CA GLU A 55 -9.15 24.20 -20.25
C GLU A 55 -10.38 23.28 -20.18
N PRO A 56 -11.10 23.11 -21.30
CA PRO A 56 -12.20 22.17 -21.34
C PRO A 56 -11.68 20.76 -21.11
N VAL A 57 -12.39 20.00 -20.28
CA VAL A 57 -12.09 18.58 -20.07
C VAL A 57 -12.29 17.85 -21.40
N ARG A 58 -11.19 17.44 -22.01
CA ARG A 58 -11.18 16.86 -23.36
C ARG A 58 -11.69 15.41 -23.41
N SER A 59 -11.73 14.72 -22.27
CA SER A 59 -12.27 13.37 -22.17
C SER A 59 -12.84 13.12 -20.77
N ALA A 60 -13.78 12.18 -20.66
CA ALA A 60 -14.29 11.72 -19.34
C ALA A 60 -13.24 10.97 -18.51
N GLU A 61 -12.17 10.51 -19.15
CA GLU A 61 -11.08 9.78 -18.49
C GLU A 61 -10.18 10.69 -17.66
N ALA A 62 -9.97 11.93 -18.08
CA ALA A 62 -9.09 12.86 -17.35
C ALA A 62 -9.56 13.18 -15.93
N PRO A 63 -10.88 13.45 -15.66
CA PRO A 63 -11.36 13.59 -14.29
C PRO A 63 -11.29 12.29 -13.47
N ALA A 64 -11.54 11.14 -14.09
CA ALA A 64 -11.44 9.85 -13.42
C ALA A 64 -10.00 9.56 -13.00
N THR A 65 -9.03 9.82 -13.87
CA THR A 65 -7.60 9.71 -13.57
C THR A 65 -7.19 10.68 -12.47
N ALA A 66 -7.61 11.94 -12.54
CA ALA A 66 -7.33 12.93 -11.50
C ALA A 66 -7.93 12.54 -10.14
N GLN A 67 -9.16 12.01 -10.12
CA GLN A 67 -9.77 11.49 -8.90
C GLN A 67 -9.04 10.26 -8.35
N ALA A 68 -8.59 9.35 -9.20
CA ALA A 68 -7.80 8.20 -8.79
C ALA A 68 -6.49 8.65 -8.16
N VAL A 69 -5.76 9.56 -8.81
CA VAL A 69 -4.52 10.16 -8.27
C VAL A 69 -4.78 10.91 -6.97
N TRP A 70 -5.88 11.67 -6.88
CA TRP A 70 -6.24 12.37 -5.64
C TRP A 70 -6.52 11.39 -4.48
N ARG A 71 -7.26 10.30 -4.73
CA ARG A 71 -7.47 9.26 -3.73
C ARG A 71 -6.16 8.63 -3.30
N LEU A 72 -5.27 8.31 -4.24
CA LEU A 72 -3.92 7.81 -3.99
C LEU A 72 -3.15 8.71 -3.03
N LEU A 73 -3.21 10.03 -3.24
CA LEU A 73 -2.50 11.03 -2.44
C LEU A 73 -3.17 11.34 -1.09
N THR A 74 -4.45 11.04 -0.93
CA THR A 74 -5.23 11.42 0.26
C THR A 74 -5.73 10.25 1.09
N GLN A 75 -5.70 9.03 0.54
CA GLN A 75 -6.18 7.85 1.25
C GLN A 75 -5.12 7.34 2.22
N ARG A 76 -5.48 7.22 3.48
CA ARG A 76 -4.61 6.63 4.50
C ARG A 76 -4.48 5.13 4.32
N VAL A 77 -3.32 4.62 4.61
CA VAL A 77 -3.02 3.19 4.50
C VAL A 77 -2.61 2.60 5.85
N SER A 78 -2.92 1.33 6.04
CA SER A 78 -2.47 0.51 7.16
C SER A 78 -1.81 -0.73 6.58
N VAL A 79 -0.48 -0.75 6.57
CA VAL A 79 0.33 -1.75 5.87
C VAL A 79 1.15 -2.56 6.86
N LEU A 80 0.92 -3.87 6.87
CA LEU A 80 1.80 -4.85 7.53
C LEU A 80 2.70 -5.49 6.47
N ALA A 81 3.98 -5.16 6.47
CA ALA A 81 4.96 -5.81 5.61
C ALA A 81 5.37 -7.16 6.21
N LEU A 82 5.34 -8.21 5.38
CA LEU A 82 5.77 -9.57 5.70
C LEU A 82 6.89 -9.94 4.72
N ILE A 83 8.13 -9.98 5.19
CA ILE A 83 9.33 -10.13 4.36
C ILE A 83 9.92 -11.53 4.57
N ASP A 84 10.11 -12.23 3.48
CA ASP A 84 10.82 -13.50 3.42
C ASP A 84 12.30 -13.31 3.76
N VAL A 85 12.78 -14.07 4.73
CA VAL A 85 14.19 -14.16 5.10
C VAL A 85 14.70 -15.60 4.99
N SER A 86 14.10 -16.42 4.12
CA SER A 86 14.57 -17.76 3.83
C SER A 86 15.95 -17.77 3.19
N GLY A 87 16.57 -18.95 3.15
CA GLY A 87 17.94 -19.13 2.66
C GLY A 87 18.15 -18.64 1.22
N SER A 88 17.16 -18.81 0.34
CA SER A 88 17.21 -18.33 -1.05
C SER A 88 17.34 -16.81 -1.18
N MET A 89 16.91 -16.07 -0.17
CA MET A 89 17.07 -14.61 -0.12
C MET A 89 18.54 -14.17 0.06
N ALA A 90 19.45 -15.09 0.40
CA ALA A 90 20.90 -14.85 0.42
C ALA A 90 21.55 -14.86 -0.96
N ASP A 91 20.86 -15.39 -1.99
CA ASP A 91 21.41 -15.49 -3.34
C ASP A 91 21.80 -14.14 -3.90
N ILE A 92 22.99 -14.06 -4.48
CA ILE A 92 23.47 -12.87 -5.20
C ILE A 92 22.68 -12.71 -6.49
N VAL A 93 22.16 -11.52 -6.71
CA VAL A 93 21.42 -11.18 -7.94
C VAL A 93 22.40 -11.02 -9.09
N PRO A 94 22.24 -11.78 -10.21
CA PRO A 94 23.14 -11.72 -11.34
C PRO A 94 23.36 -10.30 -11.86
N GLY A 95 24.62 -9.95 -12.06
CA GLY A 95 25.03 -8.63 -12.54
C GLY A 95 25.09 -7.54 -11.43
N THR A 96 24.97 -7.96 -10.17
CA THR A 96 25.12 -7.07 -8.99
C THR A 96 26.03 -7.75 -7.95
N ASP A 97 26.44 -6.99 -6.93
CA ASP A 97 27.10 -7.47 -5.69
C ASP A 97 26.12 -7.64 -4.52
N LYS A 98 24.81 -7.58 -4.80
CA LYS A 98 23.75 -7.52 -3.78
C LYS A 98 22.99 -8.85 -3.71
N THR A 99 22.59 -9.21 -2.50
CA THR A 99 21.67 -10.33 -2.28
C THR A 99 20.23 -9.92 -2.61
N LYS A 100 19.37 -10.89 -2.91
CA LYS A 100 17.93 -10.67 -3.07
C LYS A 100 17.35 -9.94 -1.85
N LEU A 101 17.70 -10.36 -0.63
CA LEU A 101 17.22 -9.70 0.60
C LEU A 101 17.64 -8.24 0.65
N SER A 102 18.90 -7.91 0.34
CA SER A 102 19.36 -6.53 0.39
C SER A 102 18.64 -5.61 -0.59
N ILE A 103 18.28 -6.12 -1.77
CA ILE A 103 17.51 -5.36 -2.77
C ILE A 103 16.04 -5.22 -2.33
N ALA A 104 15.43 -6.27 -1.80
CA ALA A 104 14.06 -6.24 -1.26
C ALA A 104 13.94 -5.24 -0.09
N VAL A 105 14.91 -5.26 0.83
CA VAL A 105 14.99 -4.31 1.95
C VAL A 105 15.14 -2.87 1.45
N ALA A 106 15.98 -2.63 0.45
CA ALA A 106 16.13 -1.30 -0.13
C ALA A 106 14.83 -0.79 -0.75
N ALA A 107 14.09 -1.66 -1.47
CA ALA A 107 12.80 -1.33 -2.05
C ALA A 107 11.74 -1.05 -0.97
N ALA A 108 11.66 -1.88 0.06
CA ALA A 108 10.75 -1.68 1.19
C ALA A 108 11.07 -0.39 1.96
N GLY A 109 12.35 -0.09 2.15
CA GLY A 109 12.83 1.15 2.78
C GLY A 109 12.48 2.40 1.97
N ALA A 110 12.60 2.35 0.65
CA ALA A 110 12.16 3.44 -0.23
C ALA A 110 10.63 3.63 -0.16
N GLY A 111 9.87 2.54 -0.19
CA GLY A 111 8.42 2.57 -0.04
C GLY A 111 7.98 3.14 1.31
N LEU A 112 8.71 2.86 2.39
CA LEU A 112 8.42 3.38 3.72
C LEU A 112 8.47 4.92 3.79
N GLN A 113 9.23 5.57 2.91
CA GLN A 113 9.31 7.03 2.84
C GLN A 113 8.09 7.67 2.15
N LEU A 114 7.27 6.87 1.45
CA LEU A 114 6.07 7.36 0.76
C LEU A 114 4.85 7.46 1.69
N PHE A 115 4.91 6.80 2.85
CA PHE A 115 3.82 6.83 3.81
C PHE A 115 3.85 8.10 4.65
N ASP A 116 2.67 8.64 4.97
CA ASP A 116 2.52 9.75 5.89
C ASP A 116 2.77 9.33 7.35
N ASP A 117 3.01 10.29 8.23
CA ASP A 117 3.20 10.05 9.66
C ASP A 117 1.94 9.44 10.33
N ALA A 118 0.77 9.74 9.79
CA ALA A 118 -0.48 9.21 10.29
C ALA A 118 -0.84 7.82 9.71
N ASP A 119 -0.14 7.36 8.66
CA ASP A 119 -0.33 6.01 8.16
C ASP A 119 0.11 4.97 9.17
N HIS A 120 -0.48 3.79 9.10
CA HIS A 120 -0.11 2.68 9.95
C HIS A 120 0.87 1.76 9.22
N ILE A 121 1.96 1.46 9.87
CA ILE A 121 3.00 0.57 9.36
C ILE A 121 3.35 -0.49 10.40
N GLY A 122 3.67 -1.67 9.92
CA GLY A 122 4.19 -2.77 10.73
C GLY A 122 5.16 -3.61 9.91
N LEU A 123 6.03 -4.35 10.57
CA LEU A 123 7.04 -5.18 9.91
C LEU A 123 7.18 -6.52 10.61
N TRP A 124 7.01 -7.58 9.84
CA TRP A 124 7.29 -8.96 10.21
C TRP A 124 8.30 -9.56 9.25
N GLU A 125 9.08 -10.49 9.75
CA GLU A 125 9.91 -11.38 8.94
C GLU A 125 9.40 -12.81 9.07
N PHE A 126 9.68 -13.64 8.08
CA PHE A 126 9.35 -15.05 8.15
C PHE A 126 10.39 -15.96 7.48
N SER A 127 10.52 -17.15 8.04
CA SER A 127 11.29 -18.29 7.58
C SER A 127 10.73 -19.52 8.29
N SER A 128 11.31 -20.72 8.16
CA SER A 128 10.89 -21.87 8.98
C SER A 128 11.43 -21.78 10.40
N GLU A 129 10.56 -21.97 11.39
CA GLU A 129 10.89 -22.12 12.82
C GLU A 129 11.76 -21.02 13.44
N ILE A 130 11.63 -19.77 12.98
CA ILE A 130 12.52 -18.67 13.40
C ILE A 130 12.24 -18.15 14.81
N ASN A 131 11.13 -18.51 15.43
CA ASN A 131 10.72 -18.00 16.72
C ASN A 131 10.05 -19.07 17.59
N GLY A 132 10.86 -19.96 18.16
CA GLY A 132 10.37 -20.98 19.08
C GLY A 132 9.31 -21.94 18.48
N GLY A 133 9.50 -22.39 17.24
CA GLY A 133 8.57 -23.23 16.49
C GLY A 133 7.52 -22.45 15.69
N GLN A 134 7.58 -21.11 15.67
CA GLN A 134 6.80 -20.27 14.77
C GLN A 134 7.66 -19.88 13.56
N ASP A 135 7.02 -19.77 12.42
CA ASP A 135 7.67 -19.44 11.16
C ASP A 135 7.83 -17.93 10.93
N TYR A 136 7.38 -17.12 11.85
CA TYR A 136 7.39 -15.67 11.74
C TYR A 136 7.83 -14.99 13.04
N ARG A 137 8.27 -13.75 12.91
CA ARG A 137 8.55 -12.88 14.03
C ARG A 137 8.06 -11.47 13.75
N GLU A 138 7.31 -10.90 14.69
CA GLU A 138 6.96 -9.49 14.66
C GLU A 138 8.18 -8.67 15.08
N LEU A 139 8.68 -7.83 14.18
CA LEU A 139 9.78 -6.91 14.44
C LEU A 139 9.27 -5.54 14.86
N VAL A 140 8.21 -5.06 14.22
CA VAL A 140 7.59 -3.78 14.50
C VAL A 140 6.07 -3.97 14.49
N PRO A 141 5.39 -3.77 15.63
CA PRO A 141 3.93 -3.91 15.69
C PRO A 141 3.22 -2.86 14.83
N LEU A 142 2.10 -3.26 14.21
CA LEU A 142 1.31 -2.39 13.34
C LEU A 142 0.75 -1.18 14.11
N GLY A 143 0.92 0.02 13.58
CA GLY A 143 0.40 1.26 14.16
C GLY A 143 0.97 2.50 13.46
N ARG A 144 0.58 3.70 13.92
CA ARG A 144 0.97 4.98 13.30
C ARG A 144 2.48 5.09 13.11
N ALA A 145 2.91 5.59 11.94
CA ALA A 145 4.32 5.74 11.59
C ALA A 145 5.08 6.70 12.51
N ASP A 146 4.41 7.78 12.96
CA ASP A 146 4.95 8.72 13.98
C ASP A 146 4.83 8.20 15.42
N GLY A 147 4.06 7.13 15.66
CA GLY A 147 3.90 6.52 16.98
C GLY A 147 5.24 6.04 17.54
N ARG A 148 5.44 6.17 18.86
CA ARG A 148 6.72 5.83 19.48
C ARG A 148 6.80 4.38 19.92
N ILE A 149 7.95 3.77 19.69
CA ILE A 149 8.34 2.44 20.14
C ILE A 149 9.74 2.54 20.72
N GLY A 150 9.94 2.17 21.98
CA GLY A 150 11.26 2.14 22.59
C GLY A 150 12.02 3.48 22.55
N GLY A 151 11.29 4.60 22.49
CA GLY A 151 11.91 5.93 22.47
C GLY A 151 12.09 6.56 21.07
N GLU A 152 11.97 5.80 20.00
CA GLU A 152 12.01 6.28 18.60
C GLU A 152 10.65 6.19 17.91
N THR A 153 10.50 6.76 16.71
CA THR A 153 9.27 6.61 15.91
C THR A 153 9.18 5.21 15.34
N ARG A 154 7.94 4.71 15.11
CA ARG A 154 7.73 3.41 14.46
C ARG A 154 8.40 3.36 13.08
N ARG A 155 8.41 4.46 12.34
CA ARG A 155 9.16 4.59 11.08
C ARG A 155 10.65 4.34 11.28
N ALA A 156 11.27 4.98 12.27
CA ALA A 156 12.68 4.78 12.58
C ALA A 156 12.97 3.34 13.03
N ALA A 157 12.14 2.79 13.91
CA ALA A 157 12.22 1.38 14.33
C ALA A 157 12.11 0.42 13.13
N SER A 158 11.21 0.70 12.16
CA SER A 158 11.08 -0.11 10.94
C SER A 158 12.34 -0.06 10.08
N VAL A 159 12.96 1.11 9.92
CA VAL A 159 14.23 1.24 9.19
C VAL A 159 15.35 0.46 9.89
N GLN A 160 15.42 0.53 11.21
CA GLN A 160 16.42 -0.21 11.99
C GLN A 160 16.20 -1.72 11.88
N ALA A 161 14.96 -2.19 12.05
CA ALA A 161 14.62 -3.60 11.95
C ALA A 161 14.95 -4.16 10.55
N GLN A 162 14.63 -3.44 9.48
CA GLN A 162 14.97 -3.83 8.11
C GLN A 162 16.47 -4.04 7.89
N ARG A 163 17.31 -3.22 8.50
CA ARG A 163 18.78 -3.37 8.43
C ARG A 163 19.30 -4.59 9.18
N GLY A 164 18.54 -5.07 10.14
CA GLY A 164 18.87 -6.25 10.93
C GLY A 164 18.41 -7.58 10.32
N LEU A 165 17.68 -7.55 9.20
CA LEU A 165 17.22 -8.77 8.53
C LEU A 165 18.40 -9.57 7.99
N VAL A 166 18.43 -10.86 8.30
CA VAL A 166 19.45 -11.79 7.84
C VAL A 166 18.79 -13.06 7.28
N PRO A 167 19.30 -13.62 6.17
CA PRO A 167 18.79 -14.86 5.64
C PRO A 167 18.92 -16.00 6.65
N LEU A 168 17.86 -16.82 6.76
CA LEU A 168 17.78 -17.99 7.64
C LEU A 168 17.57 -19.27 6.83
N ALA A 169 16.85 -20.25 7.38
CA ALA A 169 16.75 -21.59 6.76
C ALA A 169 15.61 -21.67 5.70
N GLY A 170 14.56 -22.41 5.96
CA GLY A 170 13.47 -22.71 5.03
C GLY A 170 12.40 -21.62 4.92
N THR A 171 11.32 -21.91 4.17
CA THR A 171 10.25 -20.97 3.87
C THR A 171 8.94 -21.44 4.49
N GLY A 172 8.59 -20.91 5.66
CA GLY A 172 7.31 -21.15 6.36
C GLY A 172 6.24 -20.18 5.90
N LEU A 173 5.83 -20.26 4.62
CA LEU A 173 4.99 -19.25 3.97
C LEU A 173 3.56 -19.24 4.50
N TYR A 174 2.89 -20.39 4.56
CA TYR A 174 1.44 -20.43 4.73
C TYR A 174 1.01 -20.03 6.15
N ASP A 175 1.69 -20.50 7.16
CA ASP A 175 1.40 -20.18 8.56
C ASP A 175 1.74 -18.72 8.86
N SER A 176 2.83 -18.20 8.27
CA SER A 176 3.24 -16.80 8.39
C SER A 176 2.22 -15.85 7.75
N VAL A 177 1.75 -16.17 6.54
CA VAL A 177 0.70 -15.38 5.86
C VAL A 177 -0.59 -15.36 6.67
N LEU A 178 -1.03 -16.52 7.19
CA LEU A 178 -2.24 -16.60 8.00
C LEU A 178 -2.11 -15.78 9.28
N ALA A 179 -0.97 -15.87 9.96
CA ALA A 179 -0.72 -15.13 11.19
C ALA A 179 -0.69 -13.62 10.95
N ALA A 180 0.03 -13.16 9.92
CA ALA A 180 0.09 -11.74 9.54
C ALA A 180 -1.28 -11.21 9.13
N TYR A 181 -2.06 -11.98 8.37
CA TYR A 181 -3.42 -11.62 7.98
C TYR A 181 -4.34 -11.46 9.21
N ARG A 182 -4.32 -12.42 10.13
CA ARG A 182 -5.09 -12.36 11.38
C ARG A 182 -4.68 -11.16 12.23
N SER A 183 -3.40 -10.85 12.30
CA SER A 183 -2.90 -9.64 12.99
C SER A 183 -3.43 -8.37 12.33
N ALA A 184 -3.37 -8.26 11.00
CA ALA A 184 -3.90 -7.10 10.29
C ALA A 184 -5.43 -6.94 10.47
N VAL A 185 -6.19 -8.03 10.48
CA VAL A 185 -7.63 -8.02 10.78
C VAL A 185 -7.92 -7.57 12.23
N ALA A 186 -7.12 -8.01 13.19
CA ALA A 186 -7.25 -7.59 14.59
C ALA A 186 -6.98 -6.09 14.78
N HIS A 187 -6.05 -5.53 13.98
CA HIS A 187 -5.66 -4.12 14.00
C HIS A 187 -6.34 -3.28 12.90
N PHE A 188 -7.46 -3.75 12.35
CA PHE A 188 -8.17 -3.07 11.27
C PHE A 188 -8.47 -1.60 11.60
N GLN A 189 -8.11 -0.71 10.69
CA GLN A 189 -8.36 0.73 10.80
C GLN A 189 -9.48 1.16 9.86
N ARG A 190 -10.57 1.68 10.43
CA ARG A 190 -11.69 2.20 9.63
C ARG A 190 -11.26 3.45 8.86
N GLY A 191 -11.57 3.50 7.56
CA GLY A 191 -11.20 4.63 6.69
C GLY A 191 -9.78 4.56 6.14
N TYR A 192 -9.06 3.47 6.42
CA TYR A 192 -7.76 3.16 5.84
C TYR A 192 -7.88 2.00 4.84
N VAL A 193 -7.00 1.96 3.86
CA VAL A 193 -6.74 0.73 3.11
C VAL A 193 -5.89 -0.18 3.97
N ASN A 194 -6.47 -1.28 4.42
CA ASN A 194 -5.79 -2.23 5.31
C ASN A 194 -5.20 -3.37 4.47
N THR A 195 -3.89 -3.58 4.57
CA THR A 195 -3.17 -4.48 3.67
C THR A 195 -2.03 -5.20 4.36
N VAL A 196 -1.86 -6.47 4.00
CA VAL A 196 -0.63 -7.23 4.21
C VAL A 196 0.16 -7.23 2.90
N VAL A 197 1.37 -6.71 2.91
CA VAL A 197 2.29 -6.78 1.76
C VAL A 197 3.27 -7.91 1.99
N LEU A 198 3.13 -8.97 1.21
CA LEU A 198 3.97 -10.15 1.24
C LEU A 198 5.05 -10.06 0.16
N ILE A 199 6.31 -10.23 0.54
CA ILE A 199 7.45 -10.32 -0.39
C ILE A 199 8.13 -11.66 -0.15
N THR A 200 8.18 -12.50 -1.17
CA THR A 200 8.83 -13.82 -1.12
C THR A 200 9.43 -14.19 -2.45
N ASP A 201 10.59 -14.84 -2.43
CA ASP A 201 11.27 -15.42 -3.61
C ASP A 201 11.14 -16.94 -3.68
N GLY A 202 10.46 -17.56 -2.70
CA GLY A 202 10.41 -18.99 -2.52
C GLY A 202 9.03 -19.62 -2.64
N ARG A 203 9.04 -20.93 -2.52
CA ARG A 203 7.87 -21.78 -2.34
C ARG A 203 7.80 -22.19 -0.88
N ASN A 204 6.60 -22.48 -0.39
CA ASN A 204 6.51 -23.09 0.93
C ASN A 204 7.25 -24.43 0.96
N ASP A 205 8.21 -24.57 1.85
CA ASP A 205 8.94 -25.82 2.09
C ASP A 205 8.77 -26.38 3.52
N ASP A 206 7.91 -25.72 4.30
CA ASP A 206 7.53 -26.24 5.63
C ASP A 206 6.54 -27.39 5.51
N LYS A 207 6.96 -28.56 6.01
CA LYS A 207 6.20 -29.83 5.96
C LYS A 207 5.11 -29.90 7.03
N VAL A 208 5.18 -29.07 8.05
CA VAL A 208 4.25 -29.09 9.19
C VAL A 208 3.15 -28.01 9.02
N SER A 209 3.24 -27.21 7.97
CA SER A 209 2.32 -26.10 7.72
C SER A 209 0.88 -26.55 7.44
N ILE A 210 -0.07 -25.60 7.62
CA ILE A 210 -1.51 -25.83 7.35
C ILE A 210 -1.78 -26.21 5.87
N GLY A 211 -0.82 -26.05 4.99
CA GLY A 211 -0.94 -26.29 3.56
C GLY A 211 -1.77 -25.22 2.83
N LEU A 212 -1.60 -25.13 1.52
CA LEU A 212 -2.25 -24.10 0.69
C LEU A 212 -3.78 -24.10 0.84
N ASN A 213 -4.41 -25.27 0.74
CA ASN A 213 -5.88 -25.36 0.81
C ASN A 213 -6.42 -24.92 2.18
N GLY A 214 -5.69 -25.25 3.24
CA GLY A 214 -6.00 -24.81 4.59
C GLY A 214 -5.90 -23.29 4.71
N LEU A 215 -4.80 -22.71 4.24
CA LEU A 215 -4.61 -21.25 4.20
C LEU A 215 -5.75 -20.56 3.44
N LEU A 216 -6.04 -20.98 2.21
CA LEU A 216 -7.10 -20.37 1.39
C LEU A 216 -8.48 -20.47 2.07
N SER A 217 -8.77 -21.60 2.71
CA SER A 217 -10.01 -21.77 3.48
C SER A 217 -10.11 -20.79 4.64
N GLU A 218 -9.04 -20.62 5.41
CA GLU A 218 -9.00 -19.69 6.56
C GLU A 218 -9.05 -18.22 6.11
N LEU A 219 -8.37 -17.85 5.04
CA LEU A 219 -8.43 -16.51 4.47
C LEU A 219 -9.85 -16.16 4.01
N ASN A 220 -10.49 -17.05 3.21
CA ASN A 220 -11.87 -16.86 2.74
C ASN A 220 -12.89 -16.74 3.88
N LYS A 221 -12.72 -17.51 4.97
CA LYS A 221 -13.59 -17.42 6.17
C LYS A 221 -13.39 -16.10 6.92
N SER A 222 -12.18 -15.57 6.92
CA SER A 222 -11.81 -14.39 7.70
C SER A 222 -12.01 -13.09 6.92
N TYR A 223 -12.07 -13.15 5.59
CA TYR A 223 -12.29 -11.98 4.74
C TYR A 223 -13.70 -11.42 4.91
N SER A 224 -13.82 -10.11 5.02
CA SER A 224 -15.09 -9.41 5.22
C SER A 224 -15.14 -8.11 4.44
N LEU A 225 -16.14 -7.94 3.59
CA LEU A 225 -16.39 -6.68 2.87
C LEU A 225 -16.67 -5.49 3.80
N ALA A 226 -17.16 -5.73 5.02
CA ALA A 226 -17.39 -4.67 6.00
C ALA A 226 -16.09 -4.19 6.68
N ARG A 227 -15.06 -5.02 6.69
CA ARG A 227 -13.74 -4.76 7.26
C ARG A 227 -12.67 -5.38 6.34
N PRO A 228 -12.52 -4.87 5.13
CA PRO A 228 -11.62 -5.47 4.15
C PRO A 228 -10.16 -5.31 4.57
N VAL A 229 -9.44 -6.42 4.57
CA VAL A 229 -7.99 -6.47 4.67
C VAL A 229 -7.52 -7.25 3.45
N HIS A 230 -6.68 -6.65 2.62
CA HIS A 230 -6.20 -7.24 1.39
C HIS A 230 -4.80 -7.82 1.55
N ILE A 231 -4.49 -8.88 0.81
CA ILE A 231 -3.10 -9.35 0.67
C ILE A 231 -2.59 -8.89 -0.69
N VAL A 232 -1.51 -8.12 -0.68
CA VAL A 232 -0.74 -7.80 -1.88
C VAL A 232 0.52 -8.65 -1.85
N ALA A 233 0.62 -9.59 -2.78
CA ALA A 233 1.72 -10.52 -2.85
C ALA A 233 2.69 -10.13 -3.98
N ILE A 234 3.98 -10.09 -3.68
CA ILE A 234 5.06 -9.84 -4.64
C ILE A 234 5.90 -11.11 -4.78
N ALA A 235 5.73 -11.80 -5.91
CA ALA A 235 6.58 -12.89 -6.33
C ALA A 235 7.92 -12.31 -6.79
N TYR A 236 8.99 -12.62 -6.07
CA TYR A 236 10.30 -12.01 -6.21
C TYR A 236 11.34 -13.02 -6.73
N GLY A 237 11.84 -12.79 -7.95
CA GLY A 237 12.72 -13.73 -8.60
C GLY A 237 12.00 -14.86 -9.36
N LYS A 238 12.78 -15.75 -9.97
CA LYS A 238 12.26 -16.79 -10.86
C LYS A 238 11.69 -18.02 -10.14
N ASP A 239 12.11 -18.22 -8.90
CA ASP A 239 11.79 -19.43 -8.12
C ASP A 239 10.48 -19.26 -7.31
N ALA A 240 9.98 -18.04 -7.17
CA ALA A 240 8.72 -17.74 -6.52
C ALA A 240 7.54 -18.42 -7.26
N ASP A 241 6.63 -19.00 -6.50
CA ASP A 241 5.40 -19.59 -7.05
C ASP A 241 4.32 -18.51 -7.24
N ALA A 242 4.45 -17.76 -8.34
CA ALA A 242 3.51 -16.68 -8.68
C ALA A 242 2.05 -17.17 -8.71
N GLY A 243 1.79 -18.42 -9.14
CA GLY A 243 0.45 -18.98 -9.19
C GLY A 243 -0.16 -19.25 -7.81
N VAL A 244 0.67 -19.65 -6.84
CA VAL A 244 0.25 -19.79 -5.44
C VAL A 244 -0.01 -18.42 -4.83
N LEU A 245 0.89 -17.47 -5.05
CA LEU A 245 0.74 -16.09 -4.52
C LEU A 245 -0.49 -15.39 -5.08
N GLU A 246 -0.83 -15.61 -6.35
CA GLU A 246 -2.06 -15.10 -6.95
C GLU A 246 -3.31 -15.67 -6.26
N LYS A 247 -3.33 -16.97 -5.95
CA LYS A 247 -4.45 -17.60 -5.22
C LYS A 247 -4.58 -17.03 -3.81
N ILE A 248 -3.47 -16.80 -3.11
CA ILE A 248 -3.43 -16.22 -1.76
C ILE A 248 -3.99 -14.79 -1.80
N ALA A 249 -3.53 -13.95 -2.72
CA ALA A 249 -4.01 -12.58 -2.87
C ALA A 249 -5.51 -12.55 -3.20
N LYS A 250 -5.96 -13.33 -4.18
CA LYS A 250 -7.38 -13.44 -4.57
C LYS A 250 -8.31 -13.86 -3.43
N ALA A 251 -7.84 -14.69 -2.50
CA ALA A 251 -8.65 -15.12 -1.35
C ALA A 251 -9.07 -13.95 -0.43
N THR A 252 -8.45 -12.79 -0.56
CA THR A 252 -8.75 -11.57 0.21
C THR A 252 -9.05 -10.37 -0.71
N ASP A 253 -9.50 -10.62 -1.94
CA ASP A 253 -9.76 -9.57 -2.95
C ASP A 253 -8.53 -8.63 -3.14
N GLY A 254 -7.34 -9.18 -3.03
CA GLY A 254 -6.08 -8.50 -3.17
C GLY A 254 -5.40 -8.76 -4.53
N LEU A 255 -4.16 -8.33 -4.66
CA LEU A 255 -3.42 -8.34 -5.92
C LEU A 255 -2.10 -9.10 -5.79
N ALA A 256 -1.68 -9.74 -6.87
CA ALA A 256 -0.35 -10.34 -6.96
C ALA A 256 0.46 -9.68 -8.08
N PHE A 257 1.72 -9.41 -7.78
CA PHE A 257 2.68 -8.84 -8.70
C PHE A 257 3.85 -9.80 -8.87
N ASN A 258 4.40 -9.84 -10.08
CA ASN A 258 5.53 -10.69 -10.39
C ASN A 258 6.74 -9.84 -10.77
N SER A 259 7.86 -10.05 -10.07
CA SER A 259 9.16 -9.43 -10.31
C SER A 259 10.19 -10.53 -10.62
N PRO A 260 10.18 -11.14 -11.81
CA PRO A 260 11.08 -12.24 -12.16
C PRO A 260 12.55 -11.79 -12.21
N ASP A 261 12.81 -10.52 -12.51
CA ASP A 261 14.12 -9.91 -12.32
C ASP A 261 14.13 -9.19 -10.95
N PRO A 262 14.97 -9.64 -10.03
CA PRO A 262 15.06 -9.01 -8.70
C PRO A 262 15.39 -7.51 -8.71
N ARG A 263 16.01 -7.02 -9.78
CA ARG A 263 16.36 -5.59 -9.93
C ARG A 263 15.13 -4.69 -10.09
N ASP A 264 14.03 -5.24 -10.57
CA ASP A 264 12.79 -4.49 -10.84
C ASP A 264 11.88 -4.36 -9.61
N ILE A 265 12.24 -4.98 -8.47
CA ILE A 265 11.35 -5.00 -7.29
C ILE A 265 10.96 -3.61 -6.81
N GLY A 266 11.84 -2.62 -6.93
CA GLY A 266 11.53 -1.24 -6.56
C GLY A 266 10.35 -0.67 -7.36
N GLN A 267 10.33 -0.90 -8.68
CA GLN A 267 9.23 -0.47 -9.54
C GLN A 267 7.96 -1.28 -9.26
N VAL A 268 8.09 -2.58 -9.08
CA VAL A 268 6.96 -3.47 -8.74
C VAL A 268 6.36 -3.10 -7.39
N PHE A 269 7.19 -2.80 -6.40
CA PHE A 269 6.75 -2.35 -5.08
C PHE A 269 5.97 -1.03 -5.13
N LEU A 270 6.47 -0.04 -5.88
CA LEU A 270 5.76 1.23 -6.09
C LEU A 270 4.42 1.03 -6.79
N THR A 271 4.37 0.14 -7.80
CA THR A 271 3.12 -0.23 -8.50
C THR A 271 2.15 -0.91 -7.54
N ALA A 272 2.65 -1.82 -6.70
CA ALA A 272 1.85 -2.52 -5.70
C ALA A 272 1.25 -1.56 -4.66
N ILE A 273 2.05 -0.61 -4.14
CA ILE A 273 1.55 0.43 -3.22
C ILE A 273 0.51 1.31 -3.93
N GLY A 274 0.77 1.73 -5.17
CA GLY A 274 -0.18 2.52 -5.95
C GLY A 274 -1.52 1.80 -6.17
N ALA A 275 -1.50 0.49 -6.37
CA ALA A 275 -2.71 -0.32 -6.54
C ALA A 275 -3.54 -0.50 -5.25
N LEU A 276 -2.96 -0.26 -4.05
CA LEU A 276 -3.70 -0.32 -2.79
C LEU A 276 -4.80 0.74 -2.68
N THR A 277 -4.72 1.79 -3.47
CA THR A 277 -5.57 2.98 -3.35
C THR A 277 -6.57 3.13 -4.51
N THR A 278 -6.63 2.17 -5.42
CA THR A 278 -7.59 2.12 -6.55
C THR A 278 -8.77 1.22 -6.25
#